data_da8ed85fed976b15cadb3362778903cc
#
_entry.id   da8ed85fed976b15cadb3362778903cc
#
_cell.length_a   1.000
_cell.length_b   1.000
_cell.length_c   1.000
_cell.angle_alpha   90.00
_cell.angle_beta   90.00
_cell.angle_gamma   90.00
#
_symmetry.space_group_name_H-M   'P 1'
#
loop_
_entity.id
_entity.type
_entity.pdbx_description
1 polymer ?
#
loop_
_entity_poly.entity_id
_entity_poly.type
_entity_poly.pdbx_seq_one_letter_code
_entity_poly.pdbx_strand_id
1 'polypeptide(L)'
;VRNLRWRHALGASPWFRFHGDDAAPELVAESISLTWTLLSVAIALLLGQAVIGFLVGRNSLADLALLVATALLVASAVLNARASAMLVERRHSEAESFGRLLQALSRSVSPNAVIKAIVHELGTATRADHVAVVQKRPGGNVLNVSFVSMQPGSQTATSVMPIQQLGPVEKRKLRLTPRSDSGAALDRVGLDRVDGGSDGAAEVARSRARQPQGSGVPDPAHEGDARELANQIANRLRDAYGLRNMLAAPLIEGGSVVGAIVLSRRTNEPWTDSSVRLLNGAAGETTAALARVYSHQAAEAEARTDQLTQLPNRRYFDEYCTLLASRRRASDRSAILAVDVDHFKRVNDMYGHHIGDQVLRAIGDAIQTSVRDEDVPARYGGEEFIVLLRNPTAGVALEVGERIRQTVRDTDLIDAGVTDRVTVSIGVACGHSADESISEIVERADRALYAAKRTGRDRVVEAWPSEG
;
A
#
# COMPACT_ATOMS: atom_id res chain seq x y z
N VAL A 1 55.05 -17.10 8.34
CA VAL A 1 53.79 -16.60 7.75
C VAL A 1 53.05 -17.70 6.97
N ARG A 2 53.71 -18.88 6.72
CA ARG A 2 53.11 -19.96 5.91
C ARG A 2 52.34 -21.01 6.73
N ASN A 3 52.42 -21.00 8.07
CA ASN A 3 51.81 -22.02 8.93
C ASN A 3 50.45 -21.62 9.52
N LEU A 4 49.92 -20.42 9.23
CA LEU A 4 48.59 -20.00 9.73
C LEU A 4 47.40 -20.38 8.82
N ARG A 5 47.69 -20.71 7.53
CA ARG A 5 46.62 -21.05 6.57
C ARG A 5 46.02 -22.47 6.78
N TRP A 6 46.77 -23.39 7.35
CA TRP A 6 46.29 -24.76 7.57
C TRP A 6 45.40 -24.93 8.79
N ARG A 7 45.50 -24.05 9.78
CA ARG A 7 44.61 -24.12 10.97
C ARG A 7 43.18 -23.65 10.67
N HIS A 8 43.00 -22.78 9.67
CA HIS A 8 41.65 -22.37 9.25
C HIS A 8 40.99 -23.42 8.33
N ALA A 9 41.74 -24.22 7.63
CA ALA A 9 41.18 -25.26 6.76
C ALA A 9 40.69 -26.50 7.49
N LEU A 10 41.27 -26.84 8.66
CA LEU A 10 40.86 -28.01 9.46
C LEU A 10 39.68 -27.70 10.44
N GLY A 11 39.41 -26.43 10.70
CA GLY A 11 38.23 -26.00 11.53
C GLY A 11 36.92 -25.89 10.75
N ALA A 12 36.97 -26.03 9.42
CA ALA A 12 35.83 -25.95 8.53
C ALA A 12 35.49 -27.30 7.90
N SER A 13 35.43 -28.36 8.71
CA SER A 13 34.91 -29.64 8.25
C SER A 13 33.41 -29.49 7.96
N PRO A 14 32.93 -29.81 6.73
CA PRO A 14 31.53 -29.65 6.32
C PRO A 14 30.55 -30.50 7.14
N TRP A 15 31.04 -31.45 7.91
CA TRP A 15 30.24 -32.39 8.71
C TRP A 15 29.69 -31.79 10.01
N PHE A 16 30.18 -30.63 10.49
CA PHE A 16 29.82 -30.05 11.79
C PHE A 16 29.10 -28.70 11.74
N ARG A 17 28.77 -28.13 10.56
CA ARG A 17 28.10 -26.84 10.41
C ARG A 17 26.85 -26.88 9.54
N PHE A 18 25.94 -27.76 9.82
CA PHE A 18 24.60 -27.75 9.25
C PHE A 18 23.55 -27.05 10.16
N HIS A 19 23.99 -26.06 10.95
CA HIS A 19 23.11 -25.21 11.76
C HIS A 19 23.44 -23.73 11.58
N GLY A 20 23.52 -23.27 10.33
CA GLY A 20 23.66 -21.85 10.03
C GLY A 20 23.20 -21.58 8.60
N ASP A 21 22.14 -20.79 8.48
CA ASP A 21 21.43 -20.49 7.22
C ASP A 21 22.17 -19.58 6.24
N ASP A 22 23.47 -19.27 6.44
CA ASP A 22 24.19 -18.22 5.70
C ASP A 22 25.39 -18.70 4.86
N ALA A 23 25.49 -19.99 4.51
CA ALA A 23 26.54 -20.43 3.60
C ALA A 23 26.19 -20.05 2.15
N ALA A 24 27.00 -19.17 1.54
CA ALA A 24 26.84 -18.78 0.13
C ALA A 24 26.70 -20.01 -0.76
N PRO A 25 25.73 -20.06 -1.69
CA PRO A 25 25.42 -21.23 -2.52
C PRO A 25 26.63 -21.75 -3.32
N GLU A 26 27.59 -20.89 -3.65
CA GLU A 26 28.86 -21.27 -4.30
C GLU A 26 29.76 -22.15 -3.44
N LEU A 27 29.85 -21.88 -2.12
CA LEU A 27 30.66 -22.70 -1.21
C LEU A 27 30.05 -24.09 -0.98
N VAL A 28 28.73 -24.20 -1.02
CA VAL A 28 28.01 -25.48 -0.90
C VAL A 28 28.19 -26.29 -2.18
N ALA A 29 28.10 -25.67 -3.36
CA ALA A 29 28.34 -26.33 -4.64
C ALA A 29 29.81 -26.82 -4.79
N GLU A 30 30.76 -26.00 -4.34
CA GLU A 30 32.20 -26.33 -4.37
C GLU A 30 32.52 -27.47 -3.39
N SER A 31 31.96 -27.48 -2.19
CA SER A 31 32.11 -28.58 -1.21
C SER A 31 31.50 -29.89 -1.70
N ILE A 32 30.33 -29.83 -2.37
CA ILE A 32 29.69 -30.99 -2.98
C ILE A 32 30.55 -31.54 -4.14
N SER A 33 31.08 -30.66 -4.99
CA SER A 33 31.93 -31.11 -6.11
C SER A 33 33.22 -31.75 -5.61
N LEU A 34 33.83 -31.26 -4.56
CA LEU A 34 35.05 -31.79 -3.94
C LEU A 34 34.81 -33.14 -3.26
N THR A 35 33.68 -33.32 -2.57
CA THR A 35 33.30 -34.63 -2.00
C THR A 35 33.03 -35.66 -3.09
N TRP A 36 32.44 -35.29 -4.23
CA TRP A 36 32.20 -36.17 -5.35
C TRP A 36 33.50 -36.57 -6.07
N THR A 37 34.44 -35.66 -6.21
CA THR A 37 35.76 -35.99 -6.82
C THR A 37 36.55 -36.93 -5.92
N LEU A 38 36.58 -36.68 -4.60
CA LEU A 38 37.24 -37.58 -3.64
C LEU A 38 36.59 -38.98 -3.61
N LEU A 39 35.27 -39.04 -3.63
CA LEU A 39 34.52 -40.28 -3.66
C LEU A 39 34.75 -41.05 -4.95
N SER A 40 34.77 -40.37 -6.09
CA SER A 40 35.07 -40.98 -7.42
C SER A 40 36.48 -41.55 -7.49
N VAL A 41 37.47 -40.86 -6.93
CA VAL A 41 38.86 -41.35 -6.85
C VAL A 41 38.94 -42.58 -5.94
N ALA A 42 38.26 -42.57 -4.77
CA ALA A 42 38.24 -43.71 -3.86
C ALA A 42 37.57 -44.93 -4.51
N ILE A 43 36.46 -44.74 -5.23
CA ILE A 43 35.78 -45.83 -5.98
C ILE A 43 36.70 -46.38 -7.08
N ALA A 44 37.40 -45.53 -7.85
CA ALA A 44 38.30 -45.95 -8.90
C ALA A 44 39.47 -46.79 -8.34
N LEU A 45 40.06 -46.41 -7.20
CA LEU A 45 41.10 -47.15 -6.52
C LEU A 45 40.61 -48.53 -6.02
N LEU A 46 39.42 -48.58 -5.42
CA LEU A 46 38.80 -49.84 -4.95
C LEU A 46 38.50 -50.79 -6.14
N LEU A 47 37.94 -50.26 -7.22
CA LEU A 47 37.69 -51.02 -8.44
C LEU A 47 39.00 -51.54 -9.08
N GLY A 48 40.02 -50.67 -9.16
CA GLY A 48 41.33 -51.06 -9.63
C GLY A 48 41.93 -52.20 -8.82
N GLN A 49 41.83 -52.13 -7.51
CA GLN A 49 42.30 -53.19 -6.59
C GLN A 49 41.53 -54.50 -6.77
N ALA A 50 40.21 -54.43 -6.93
CA ALA A 50 39.35 -55.61 -7.15
C ALA A 50 39.65 -56.27 -8.51
N VAL A 51 39.86 -55.49 -9.57
CA VAL A 51 40.20 -56.00 -10.90
C VAL A 51 41.61 -56.65 -10.91
N ILE A 52 42.56 -56.04 -10.23
CA ILE A 52 43.90 -56.60 -10.12
C ILE A 52 43.83 -57.95 -9.34
N GLY A 53 43.09 -58.02 -8.26
CA GLY A 53 42.87 -59.25 -7.48
C GLY A 53 42.24 -60.38 -8.31
N PHE A 54 41.31 -60.07 -9.19
CA PHE A 54 40.62 -60.99 -10.08
C PHE A 54 41.59 -61.48 -11.18
N LEU A 55 42.41 -60.60 -11.80
CA LEU A 55 43.35 -60.89 -12.86
C LEU A 55 44.54 -61.78 -12.36
N VAL A 56 44.91 -61.63 -11.08
CA VAL A 56 46.04 -62.41 -10.50
C VAL A 56 45.55 -63.80 -10.02
N GLY A 57 44.30 -64.18 -10.29
CA GLY A 57 43.76 -65.52 -9.98
C GLY A 57 43.57 -65.83 -8.52
N ARG A 58 43.50 -64.82 -7.66
CA ARG A 58 43.11 -64.88 -6.24
C ARG A 58 41.58 -64.78 -6.07
N ASN A 59 40.89 -65.83 -6.52
CA ASN A 59 39.43 -65.89 -6.35
C ASN A 59 39.07 -66.20 -4.88
N SER A 60 39.23 -65.24 -3.99
CA SER A 60 38.84 -65.40 -2.60
C SER A 60 37.44 -64.81 -2.37
N LEU A 61 36.69 -65.33 -1.41
CA LEU A 61 35.40 -64.75 -0.94
C LEU A 61 35.55 -63.27 -0.57
N ALA A 62 36.73 -62.83 -0.19
CA ALA A 62 37.07 -61.46 0.13
C ALA A 62 37.01 -60.54 -1.12
N ASP A 63 37.44 -61.00 -2.29
CA ASP A 63 37.43 -60.21 -3.55
C ASP A 63 35.97 -60.02 -4.04
N LEU A 64 35.13 -61.06 -3.88
CA LEU A 64 33.71 -60.95 -4.19
C LEU A 64 32.99 -59.98 -3.23
N ALA A 65 33.29 -60.05 -1.93
CA ALA A 65 32.76 -59.14 -0.93
C ALA A 65 33.15 -57.67 -1.20
N LEU A 66 34.41 -57.43 -1.65
CA LEU A 66 34.90 -56.13 -2.02
C LEU A 66 34.17 -55.56 -3.27
N LEU A 67 33.90 -56.40 -4.27
CA LEU A 67 33.11 -56.00 -5.44
C LEU A 67 31.68 -55.61 -5.10
N VAL A 68 31.02 -56.42 -4.25
CA VAL A 68 29.65 -56.13 -3.77
C VAL A 68 29.65 -54.85 -2.95
N ALA A 69 30.58 -54.65 -2.02
CA ALA A 69 30.67 -53.44 -1.22
C ALA A 69 30.90 -52.20 -2.09
N THR A 70 31.77 -52.30 -3.12
CA THR A 70 32.00 -51.18 -4.05
C THR A 70 30.75 -50.87 -4.88
N ALA A 71 30.02 -51.89 -5.35
CA ALA A 71 28.77 -51.71 -6.09
C ALA A 71 27.69 -51.01 -5.23
N LEU A 72 27.56 -51.42 -3.96
CA LEU A 72 26.62 -50.78 -3.01
C LEU A 72 27.03 -49.33 -2.72
N LEU A 73 28.32 -49.05 -2.61
CA LEU A 73 28.84 -47.70 -2.37
C LEU A 73 28.57 -46.78 -3.58
N VAL A 74 28.77 -47.31 -4.81
CA VAL A 74 28.42 -46.59 -6.04
C VAL A 74 26.91 -46.31 -6.12
N ALA A 75 26.10 -47.33 -5.84
CA ALA A 75 24.64 -47.17 -5.84
C ALA A 75 24.17 -46.13 -4.80
N SER A 76 24.71 -46.16 -3.58
CA SER A 76 24.45 -45.18 -2.54
C SER A 76 24.88 -43.77 -2.96
N ALA A 77 26.04 -43.63 -3.57
CA ALA A 77 26.55 -42.36 -4.08
C ALA A 77 25.64 -41.77 -5.17
N VAL A 78 25.20 -42.59 -6.13
CA VAL A 78 24.29 -42.17 -7.20
C VAL A 78 22.92 -41.76 -6.63
N LEU A 79 22.39 -42.51 -5.67
CA LEU A 79 21.11 -42.15 -5.01
C LEU A 79 21.22 -40.83 -4.25
N ASN A 80 22.30 -40.61 -3.51
CA ASN A 80 22.54 -39.36 -2.79
C ASN A 80 22.73 -38.18 -3.74
N ALA A 81 23.43 -38.37 -4.89
CA ALA A 81 23.57 -37.34 -5.91
C ALA A 81 22.23 -36.91 -6.49
N ARG A 82 21.37 -37.88 -6.82
CA ARG A 82 20.04 -37.63 -7.35
C ARG A 82 19.19 -36.90 -6.33
N ALA A 83 19.22 -37.31 -5.06
CA ALA A 83 18.50 -36.66 -3.98
C ALA A 83 18.95 -35.20 -3.76
N SER A 84 20.27 -34.97 -3.78
CA SER A 84 20.85 -33.61 -3.66
C SER A 84 20.51 -32.73 -4.85
N ALA A 85 20.58 -33.25 -6.08
CA ALA A 85 20.20 -32.52 -7.29
C ALA A 85 18.71 -32.11 -7.24
N MET A 86 17.83 -33.02 -6.84
CA MET A 86 16.39 -32.70 -6.69
C MET A 86 16.14 -31.61 -5.64
N LEU A 87 16.89 -31.59 -4.54
CA LEU A 87 16.77 -30.57 -3.49
C LEU A 87 17.24 -29.19 -4.00
N VAL A 88 18.36 -29.15 -4.72
CA VAL A 88 18.88 -27.91 -5.32
C VAL A 88 17.90 -27.36 -6.36
N GLU A 89 17.37 -28.20 -7.23
CA GLU A 89 16.41 -27.80 -8.27
C GLU A 89 15.10 -27.26 -7.66
N ARG A 90 14.63 -27.89 -6.57
CA ARG A 90 13.46 -27.37 -5.82
C ARG A 90 13.71 -25.98 -5.23
N ARG A 91 14.88 -25.79 -4.58
CA ARG A 91 15.24 -24.47 -4.01
C ARG A 91 15.37 -23.40 -5.09
N HIS A 92 15.95 -23.75 -6.24
CA HIS A 92 16.08 -22.81 -7.36
C HIS A 92 14.72 -22.40 -7.91
N SER A 93 13.80 -23.33 -8.11
CA SER A 93 12.43 -23.07 -8.56
C SER A 93 11.63 -22.22 -7.55
N GLU A 94 11.82 -22.43 -6.24
CA GLU A 94 11.20 -21.59 -5.19
C GLU A 94 11.74 -20.16 -5.26
N ALA A 95 13.06 -19.98 -5.37
CA ALA A 95 13.71 -18.68 -5.46
C ALA A 95 13.29 -17.91 -6.72
N GLU A 96 13.20 -18.58 -7.87
CA GLU A 96 12.70 -17.97 -9.11
C GLU A 96 11.25 -17.52 -9.01
N SER A 97 10.38 -18.34 -8.38
CA SER A 97 8.97 -18.01 -8.20
C SER A 97 8.81 -16.80 -7.27
N PHE A 98 9.59 -16.74 -6.19
CA PHE A 98 9.62 -15.62 -5.28
C PHE A 98 10.18 -14.35 -5.94
N GLY A 99 11.24 -14.50 -6.76
CA GLY A 99 11.82 -13.40 -7.55
C GLY A 99 10.83 -12.77 -8.53
N ARG A 100 10.05 -13.61 -9.25
CA ARG A 100 8.98 -13.12 -10.14
C ARG A 100 7.89 -12.37 -9.36
N LEU A 101 7.49 -12.89 -8.20
CA LEU A 101 6.52 -12.24 -7.33
C LEU A 101 7.01 -10.86 -6.88
N LEU A 102 8.24 -10.75 -6.38
CA LEU A 102 8.84 -9.47 -5.98
C LEU A 102 8.89 -8.48 -7.15
N GLN A 103 9.29 -8.93 -8.34
CA GLN A 103 9.35 -8.09 -9.53
C GLN A 103 7.96 -7.60 -9.95
N ALA A 104 6.94 -8.45 -9.89
CA ALA A 104 5.57 -8.09 -10.20
C ALA A 104 5.01 -7.07 -9.20
N LEU A 105 5.30 -7.25 -7.90
CA LEU A 105 4.89 -6.32 -6.84
C LEU A 105 5.57 -4.96 -6.94
N SER A 106 6.87 -4.93 -7.30
CA SER A 106 7.63 -3.67 -7.42
C SER A 106 7.13 -2.76 -8.55
N ARG A 107 6.50 -3.33 -9.58
CA ARG A 107 5.93 -2.60 -10.73
C ARG A 107 4.48 -2.16 -10.51
N SER A 108 3.87 -2.58 -9.42
CA SER A 108 2.45 -2.33 -9.17
C SER A 108 2.24 -0.95 -8.55
N VAL A 109 1.49 -0.09 -9.24
CA VAL A 109 1.23 1.31 -8.87
C VAL A 109 -0.15 1.47 -8.19
N SER A 110 -0.99 0.45 -8.20
CA SER A 110 -2.32 0.49 -7.59
C SER A 110 -2.59 -0.75 -6.74
N PRO A 111 -3.47 -0.66 -5.70
CA PRO A 111 -3.82 -1.81 -4.87
C PRO A 111 -4.36 -2.99 -5.70
N ASN A 112 -5.18 -2.72 -6.72
CA ASN A 112 -5.71 -3.75 -7.60
C ASN A 112 -4.63 -4.42 -8.46
N ALA A 113 -3.59 -3.68 -8.87
CA ALA A 113 -2.46 -4.25 -9.60
C ALA A 113 -1.62 -5.16 -8.68
N VAL A 114 -1.39 -4.76 -7.44
CA VAL A 114 -0.73 -5.60 -6.42
C VAL A 114 -1.50 -6.91 -6.23
N ILE A 115 -2.82 -6.85 -6.01
CA ILE A 115 -3.65 -8.03 -5.82
C ILE A 115 -3.62 -8.95 -7.05
N LYS A 116 -3.75 -8.41 -8.26
CA LYS A 116 -3.68 -9.20 -9.50
C LYS A 116 -2.34 -9.91 -9.66
N ALA A 117 -1.23 -9.21 -9.39
CA ALA A 117 0.11 -9.76 -9.47
C ALA A 117 0.28 -10.95 -8.52
N ILE A 118 -0.13 -10.79 -7.26
CA ILE A 118 -0.04 -11.83 -6.23
C ILE A 118 -0.88 -13.04 -6.59
N VAL A 119 -2.12 -12.80 -6.97
CA VAL A 119 -3.05 -13.88 -7.34
C VAL A 119 -2.48 -14.72 -8.48
N HIS A 120 -1.95 -14.08 -9.50
CA HIS A 120 -1.37 -14.76 -10.67
C HIS A 120 -0.14 -15.59 -10.29
N GLU A 121 0.83 -14.99 -9.61
CA GLU A 121 2.08 -15.65 -9.26
C GLU A 121 1.87 -16.77 -8.24
N LEU A 122 1.08 -16.53 -7.18
CA LEU A 122 0.78 -17.56 -6.19
C LEU A 122 -0.04 -18.71 -6.78
N GLY A 123 -1.07 -18.40 -7.57
CA GLY A 123 -1.88 -19.42 -8.21
C GLY A 123 -1.07 -20.36 -9.09
N THR A 124 -0.17 -19.79 -9.90
CA THR A 124 0.71 -20.55 -10.81
C THR A 124 1.74 -21.36 -10.03
N ALA A 125 2.46 -20.75 -9.08
CA ALA A 125 3.53 -21.39 -8.35
C ALA A 125 3.05 -22.48 -7.38
N THR A 126 1.86 -22.30 -6.77
CA THR A 126 1.30 -23.27 -5.81
C THR A 126 0.33 -24.25 -6.44
N ARG A 127 -0.02 -24.11 -7.71
CA ARG A 127 -1.08 -24.88 -8.39
C ARG A 127 -2.40 -24.82 -7.62
N ALA A 128 -2.74 -23.66 -7.06
CA ALA A 128 -4.02 -23.44 -6.41
C ALA A 128 -5.12 -23.30 -7.46
N ASP A 129 -6.31 -23.84 -7.22
CA ASP A 129 -7.47 -23.65 -8.08
C ASP A 129 -8.11 -22.26 -7.88
N HIS A 130 -7.99 -21.76 -6.63
CA HIS A 130 -8.50 -20.44 -6.28
C HIS A 130 -7.53 -19.72 -5.36
N VAL A 131 -7.44 -18.40 -5.56
CA VAL A 131 -6.70 -17.49 -4.68
C VAL A 131 -7.65 -16.37 -4.26
N ALA A 132 -7.76 -16.15 -2.96
CA ALA A 132 -8.51 -15.04 -2.39
C ALA A 132 -7.58 -14.13 -1.59
N VAL A 133 -7.66 -12.84 -1.84
CA VAL A 133 -7.00 -11.80 -1.04
C VAL A 133 -8.08 -11.02 -0.31
N VAL A 134 -8.05 -11.10 1.01
CA VAL A 134 -8.98 -10.41 1.89
C VAL A 134 -8.22 -9.29 2.57
N GLN A 135 -8.70 -8.07 2.46
CA GLN A 135 -8.07 -6.92 3.10
C GLN A 135 -9.11 -5.95 3.65
N LYS A 136 -8.77 -5.29 4.73
CA LYS A 136 -9.56 -4.20 5.26
C LYS A 136 -9.30 -2.94 4.45
N ARG A 137 -10.37 -2.20 4.13
CA ARG A 137 -10.26 -0.86 3.56
C ARG A 137 -9.84 0.14 4.64
N PRO A 138 -8.84 1.01 4.41
CA PRO A 138 -8.52 2.09 5.35
C PRO A 138 -9.78 2.90 5.69
N GLY A 139 -10.04 3.14 6.99
CA GLY A 139 -11.21 3.88 7.47
C GLY A 139 -12.56 3.15 7.40
N GLY A 140 -12.64 1.93 6.84
CA GLY A 140 -13.89 1.18 6.68
C GLY A 140 -14.09 0.05 7.69
N ASN A 141 -15.34 -0.32 7.91
CA ASN A 141 -15.74 -1.46 8.77
C ASN A 141 -16.08 -2.72 7.93
N VAL A 142 -15.45 -2.84 6.76
CA VAL A 142 -15.69 -3.92 5.80
C VAL A 142 -14.38 -4.53 5.31
N LEU A 143 -14.43 -5.82 5.01
CA LEU A 143 -13.34 -6.55 4.35
C LEU A 143 -13.63 -6.62 2.85
N ASN A 144 -12.70 -6.15 2.04
CA ASN A 144 -12.75 -6.37 0.60
C ASN A 144 -12.19 -7.76 0.31
N VAL A 145 -12.97 -8.58 -0.40
CA VAL A 145 -12.58 -9.91 -0.84
C VAL A 145 -12.35 -9.86 -2.35
N SER A 146 -11.11 -10.04 -2.77
CA SER A 146 -10.75 -10.25 -4.17
C SER A 146 -10.55 -11.73 -4.39
N PHE A 147 -11.48 -12.37 -5.11
CA PHE A 147 -11.49 -13.80 -5.38
C PHE A 147 -11.20 -14.06 -6.85
N VAL A 148 -10.26 -14.95 -7.13
CA VAL A 148 -9.90 -15.35 -8.49
C VAL A 148 -9.84 -16.86 -8.58
N SER A 149 -10.56 -17.40 -9.57
CA SER A 149 -10.41 -18.78 -10.02
C SER A 149 -9.28 -18.85 -11.06
N MET A 150 -8.36 -19.80 -10.90
CA MET A 150 -7.23 -19.98 -11.83
C MET A 150 -7.61 -20.71 -13.12
N GLN A 151 -8.90 -20.91 -13.38
CA GLN A 151 -9.36 -21.51 -14.66
C GLN A 151 -9.22 -20.52 -15.81
N PRO A 152 -8.86 -21.00 -17.02
CA PRO A 152 -8.78 -20.16 -18.21
C PRO A 152 -10.14 -19.44 -18.47
N GLY A 153 -10.11 -18.12 -18.63
CA GLY A 153 -11.31 -17.31 -18.90
C GLY A 153 -12.09 -16.84 -17.67
N SER A 154 -11.67 -17.17 -16.44
CA SER A 154 -12.33 -16.67 -15.23
C SER A 154 -11.95 -15.22 -14.94
N GLN A 155 -12.98 -14.40 -14.62
CA GLN A 155 -12.80 -13.02 -14.21
C GLN A 155 -12.54 -12.93 -12.71
N THR A 156 -11.80 -11.89 -12.29
CA THR A 156 -11.65 -11.55 -10.87
C THR A 156 -13.01 -11.12 -10.31
N ALA A 157 -13.56 -11.87 -9.37
CA ALA A 157 -14.75 -11.46 -8.64
C ALA A 157 -14.31 -10.64 -7.41
N THR A 158 -14.88 -9.46 -7.25
CA THR A 158 -14.66 -8.65 -6.05
C THR A 158 -15.97 -8.59 -5.27
N SER A 159 -15.91 -8.93 -4.00
CA SER A 159 -17.06 -8.84 -3.08
C SER A 159 -16.66 -8.14 -1.80
N VAL A 160 -17.66 -7.72 -1.01
CA VAL A 160 -17.46 -7.02 0.24
C VAL A 160 -18.06 -7.84 1.37
N MET A 161 -17.28 -8.14 2.40
CA MET A 161 -17.73 -8.88 3.58
C MET A 161 -17.78 -7.92 4.79
N PRO A 162 -18.93 -7.76 5.45
CA PRO A 162 -19.02 -6.94 6.67
C PRO A 162 -18.20 -7.55 7.82
N ILE A 163 -17.41 -6.72 8.50
CA ILE A 163 -16.63 -7.15 9.69
C ILE A 163 -17.56 -7.59 10.83
N GLN A 164 -18.81 -7.12 10.85
CA GLN A 164 -19.80 -7.48 11.88
C GLN A 164 -20.14 -8.98 11.91
N GLN A 165 -19.88 -9.72 10.84
CA GLN A 165 -20.03 -11.17 10.79
C GLN A 165 -18.88 -11.91 11.49
N LEU A 166 -17.78 -11.24 11.85
CA LEU A 166 -16.73 -11.77 12.70
C LEU A 166 -17.20 -11.74 14.18
N GLY A 167 -16.95 -12.79 14.94
CA GLY A 167 -17.36 -12.91 16.34
C GLY A 167 -16.74 -11.84 17.25
N PRO A 168 -17.23 -11.65 18.48
CA PRO A 168 -16.77 -10.61 19.40
C PRO A 168 -15.28 -10.73 19.80
N VAL A 169 -14.72 -11.93 19.81
CA VAL A 169 -13.30 -12.18 20.07
C VAL A 169 -12.44 -11.74 18.88
N GLU A 170 -12.95 -11.88 17.67
CA GLU A 170 -12.31 -11.52 16.41
C GLU A 170 -12.20 -9.98 16.25
N LYS A 171 -13.22 -9.24 16.70
CA LYS A 171 -13.21 -7.75 16.66
C LYS A 171 -12.15 -7.12 17.55
N ARG A 172 -11.79 -7.76 18.65
CA ARG A 172 -10.76 -7.28 19.58
C ARG A 172 -9.35 -7.52 19.07
N LYS A 173 -9.12 -8.60 18.30
CA LYS A 173 -7.83 -8.96 17.71
C LYS A 173 -7.55 -8.23 16.39
N LEU A 174 -8.60 -7.86 15.64
CA LEU A 174 -8.49 -6.96 14.51
C LEU A 174 -8.42 -5.50 15.02
N ARG A 175 -7.28 -5.06 15.50
CA ARG A 175 -7.05 -3.62 15.73
C ARG A 175 -6.94 -2.92 14.39
N LEU A 176 -8.02 -2.27 14.03
CA LEU A 176 -8.32 -1.78 12.71
C LEU A 176 -8.29 -0.25 12.65
N THR A 177 -7.55 0.41 13.51
CA THR A 177 -7.44 1.87 13.47
C THR A 177 -5.99 2.28 13.23
N PRO A 178 -5.71 3.08 12.20
CA PRO A 178 -4.61 4.00 12.30
C PRO A 178 -4.96 4.93 13.46
N ARG A 179 -4.09 5.05 14.41
CA ARG A 179 -4.18 6.02 15.50
C ARG A 179 -4.03 7.40 14.89
N SER A 180 -5.12 8.04 14.57
CA SER A 180 -5.16 9.49 14.41
C SER A 180 -5.07 10.09 15.83
N ASP A 181 -3.85 10.16 16.35
CA ASP A 181 -3.55 10.96 17.53
C ASP A 181 -3.45 12.42 17.09
N SER A 182 -4.58 13.05 16.85
CA SER A 182 -4.72 14.50 16.96
C SER A 182 -6.21 14.85 17.04
N GLY A 183 -6.69 15.06 18.25
CA GLY A 183 -7.95 15.75 18.46
C GLY A 183 -9.02 15.01 19.25
N ALA A 184 -8.73 14.60 20.51
CA ALA A 184 -9.77 14.43 21.53
C ALA A 184 -9.13 14.17 22.91
N ALA A 185 -8.51 15.17 23.48
CA ALA A 185 -8.16 15.19 24.90
C ALA A 185 -8.09 16.63 25.41
N LEU A 186 -9.19 17.36 25.27
CA LEU A 186 -9.44 18.60 26.00
C LEU A 186 -10.93 18.64 26.38
N ASP A 187 -11.32 17.74 27.28
CA ASP A 187 -12.43 18.02 28.17
C ASP A 187 -12.32 17.11 29.40
N ARG A 188 -12.24 17.78 30.57
CA ARG A 188 -12.24 17.29 31.94
C ARG A 188 -10.89 17.11 32.61
N VAL A 189 -10.27 18.24 32.96
CA VAL A 189 -9.59 18.34 34.26
C VAL A 189 -10.04 19.66 34.89
N GLY A 190 -10.74 19.50 36.00
CA GLY A 190 -11.20 20.58 36.87
C GLY A 190 -10.00 21.35 37.45
N LEU A 191 -10.28 22.63 37.70
CA LEU A 191 -9.46 23.56 38.42
C LEU A 191 -9.06 23.00 39.79
N ASP A 192 -7.78 22.76 39.99
CA ASP A 192 -7.17 22.94 41.32
C ASP A 192 -5.79 23.60 41.15
N ARG A 193 -5.69 24.75 41.79
CA ARG A 193 -4.45 25.53 41.94
C ARG A 193 -3.46 24.77 42.76
N VAL A 194 -2.21 24.62 42.30
CA VAL A 194 -1.03 24.60 43.16
C VAL A 194 0.17 25.24 42.46
N ASP A 195 0.85 26.10 43.20
CA ASP A 195 2.02 26.88 42.86
C ASP A 195 3.28 26.08 42.51
N GLY A 196 4.11 26.65 41.65
CA GLY A 196 5.58 26.70 41.77
C GLY A 196 6.39 25.47 41.38
N GLY A 197 7.27 25.62 40.36
CA GLY A 197 8.39 24.72 40.17
C GLY A 197 8.91 24.64 38.74
N SER A 198 10.02 25.29 38.49
CA SER A 198 10.70 25.48 37.20
C SER A 198 11.50 24.26 36.68
N ASP A 199 10.98 23.06 36.69
CA ASP A 199 11.71 21.85 36.22
C ASP A 199 11.05 21.04 35.12
N GLY A 200 9.93 21.51 34.55
CA GLY A 200 9.17 20.79 33.53
C GLY A 200 9.75 20.78 32.10
N ALA A 201 10.68 21.66 31.77
CA ALA A 201 11.20 21.81 30.42
C ALA A 201 12.28 20.77 30.03
N ALA A 202 12.97 20.17 31.00
CA ALA A 202 14.02 19.19 30.73
C ALA A 202 13.50 17.76 30.54
N GLU A 203 12.29 17.44 31.01
CA GLU A 203 11.70 16.10 30.92
C GLU A 203 10.98 15.88 29.61
N VAL A 204 10.38 16.94 29.03
CA VAL A 204 9.76 16.89 27.69
C VAL A 204 10.79 16.73 26.58
N ALA A 205 12.00 17.24 26.75
CA ALA A 205 13.10 17.08 25.80
C ALA A 205 13.70 15.65 25.81
N ARG A 206 13.65 14.94 26.95
CA ARG A 206 14.13 13.54 27.06
C ARG A 206 13.15 12.50 26.56
N SER A 207 11.88 12.81 26.47
CA SER A 207 10.86 11.91 25.94
C SER A 207 10.86 11.85 24.39
N ARG A 208 11.40 12.87 23.70
CA ARG A 208 11.52 12.90 22.24
C ARG A 208 12.73 12.13 21.67
N ALA A 209 13.64 11.67 22.50
CA ALA A 209 14.86 10.97 22.07
C ALA A 209 14.79 9.44 22.16
N ARG A 210 13.66 8.86 22.52
CA ARG A 210 13.44 7.40 22.44
C ARG A 210 12.62 7.04 21.21
N GLN A 211 13.27 7.05 20.03
CA GLN A 211 12.85 6.20 18.94
C GLN A 211 13.04 4.74 19.38
N PRO A 212 12.03 3.88 19.29
CA PRO A 212 12.24 2.46 19.48
C PRO A 212 12.94 1.93 18.23
N GLN A 213 14.26 1.77 18.30
CA GLN A 213 14.97 0.80 17.45
C GLN A 213 14.57 -0.59 17.94
N GLY A 214 13.40 -1.05 17.50
CA GLY A 214 12.96 -2.41 17.67
C GLY A 214 13.45 -3.20 16.48
N SER A 215 14.48 -4.01 16.64
CA SER A 215 14.80 -5.15 15.79
C SER A 215 13.54 -6.01 15.67
N GLY A 216 12.95 -6.00 14.48
CA GLY A 216 11.65 -6.63 14.22
C GLY A 216 11.74 -8.16 14.13
N VAL A 217 11.86 -8.82 15.28
CA VAL A 217 11.48 -10.23 15.40
C VAL A 217 10.08 -10.22 16.03
N PRO A 218 9.02 -10.70 15.33
CA PRO A 218 7.68 -10.78 15.90
C PRO A 218 7.69 -11.69 17.12
N ASP A 219 7.03 -11.28 18.19
CA ASP A 219 6.81 -12.12 19.37
C ASP A 219 6.01 -13.38 18.93
N PRO A 220 6.51 -14.61 19.20
CA PRO A 220 5.88 -15.85 18.76
C PRO A 220 4.41 -16.02 19.24
N ALA A 221 4.02 -15.38 20.32
CA ALA A 221 2.64 -15.37 20.79
C ALA A 221 1.70 -14.61 19.83
N HIS A 222 2.17 -13.53 19.23
CA HIS A 222 1.38 -12.75 18.25
C HIS A 222 1.26 -13.44 16.89
N GLU A 223 2.24 -14.26 16.52
CA GLU A 223 2.20 -14.99 15.25
C GLU A 223 1.15 -16.12 15.27
N GLY A 224 0.99 -16.82 16.40
CA GLY A 224 -0.04 -17.82 16.59
C GLY A 224 -1.45 -17.24 16.47
N ASP A 225 -1.71 -16.12 17.12
CA ASP A 225 -2.98 -15.40 17.07
C ASP A 225 -3.31 -14.87 15.67
N ALA A 226 -2.30 -14.40 14.93
CA ALA A 226 -2.48 -13.92 13.57
C ALA A 226 -2.85 -15.05 12.59
N ARG A 227 -2.21 -16.22 12.72
CA ARG A 227 -2.53 -17.41 11.92
C ARG A 227 -3.94 -17.93 12.22
N GLU A 228 -4.34 -17.94 13.49
CA GLU A 228 -5.69 -18.30 13.89
C GLU A 228 -6.74 -17.43 13.19
N LEU A 229 -6.52 -16.11 13.18
CA LEU A 229 -7.42 -15.18 12.51
C LEU A 229 -7.45 -15.38 10.99
N ALA A 230 -6.31 -15.66 10.37
CA ALA A 230 -6.27 -15.99 8.94
C ALA A 230 -7.07 -17.26 8.62
N ASN A 231 -7.00 -18.27 9.49
CA ASN A 231 -7.78 -19.51 9.36
C ASN A 231 -9.28 -19.25 9.56
N GLN A 232 -9.67 -18.37 10.46
CA GLN A 232 -11.07 -17.97 10.66
C GLN A 232 -11.61 -17.26 9.40
N ILE A 233 -10.84 -16.38 8.79
CA ILE A 233 -11.18 -15.74 7.50
C ILE A 233 -11.34 -16.83 6.41
N ALA A 234 -10.41 -17.79 6.34
CA ALA A 234 -10.48 -18.88 5.38
C ALA A 234 -11.75 -19.74 5.58
N ASN A 235 -12.11 -20.07 6.82
CA ASN A 235 -13.33 -20.82 7.13
C ASN A 235 -14.59 -20.08 6.66
N ARG A 236 -14.64 -18.75 6.83
CA ARG A 236 -15.75 -17.92 6.30
C ARG A 236 -15.83 -17.96 4.78
N LEU A 237 -14.67 -17.90 4.11
CA LEU A 237 -14.62 -18.03 2.65
C LEU A 237 -15.06 -19.42 2.20
N ARG A 238 -14.73 -20.48 2.97
CA ARG A 238 -15.24 -21.83 2.72
C ARG A 238 -16.75 -21.87 2.72
N ASP A 239 -17.35 -21.31 3.78
CA ASP A 239 -18.80 -21.33 3.94
C ASP A 239 -19.52 -20.47 2.90
N ALA A 240 -18.91 -19.35 2.49
CA ALA A 240 -19.50 -18.44 1.48
C ALA A 240 -19.32 -18.91 0.03
N TYR A 241 -18.19 -19.55 -0.29
CA TYR A 241 -17.81 -19.89 -1.68
C TYR A 241 -17.61 -21.39 -1.92
N GLY A 242 -17.84 -22.24 -0.94
CA GLY A 242 -17.68 -23.70 -1.06
C GLY A 242 -16.23 -24.16 -1.24
N LEU A 243 -15.25 -23.39 -0.73
CA LEU A 243 -13.84 -23.71 -0.89
C LEU A 243 -13.45 -24.97 -0.09
N ARG A 244 -12.48 -25.74 -0.62
CA ARG A 244 -11.98 -26.95 0.01
C ARG A 244 -10.47 -26.88 0.11
N ASN A 245 -9.87 -27.72 0.95
CA ASN A 245 -8.42 -27.84 1.12
C ASN A 245 -7.73 -26.46 1.06
N MET A 246 -7.90 -25.68 2.11
CA MET A 246 -7.42 -24.28 2.14
C MET A 246 -6.09 -24.17 2.88
N LEU A 247 -5.31 -23.18 2.44
CA LEU A 247 -4.11 -22.71 3.12
C LEU A 247 -4.21 -21.18 3.24
N ALA A 248 -4.02 -20.64 4.44
CA ALA A 248 -4.16 -19.22 4.73
C ALA A 248 -2.90 -18.64 5.36
N ALA A 249 -2.57 -17.41 5.00
CA ALA A 249 -1.54 -16.61 5.65
C ALA A 249 -2.07 -15.20 5.98
N PRO A 250 -1.77 -14.65 7.17
CA PRO A 250 -2.19 -13.33 7.57
C PRO A 250 -1.41 -12.24 6.84
N LEU A 251 -2.08 -11.14 6.52
CA LEU A 251 -1.47 -9.87 6.16
C LEU A 251 -1.30 -9.05 7.43
N ILE A 252 -0.05 -8.77 7.83
CA ILE A 252 0.26 -8.12 9.11
C ILE A 252 0.93 -6.78 8.85
N GLU A 253 0.35 -5.69 9.37
CA GLU A 253 0.90 -4.34 9.31
C GLU A 253 0.97 -3.76 10.73
N GLY A 254 2.16 -3.28 11.13
CA GLY A 254 2.37 -2.69 12.46
C GLY A 254 1.96 -3.60 13.64
N GLY A 255 2.13 -4.93 13.49
CA GLY A 255 1.73 -5.92 14.50
C GLY A 255 0.23 -6.23 14.54
N SER A 256 -0.56 -5.70 13.62
CA SER A 256 -2.00 -5.94 13.51
C SER A 256 -2.34 -6.69 12.21
N VAL A 257 -3.29 -7.62 12.27
CA VAL A 257 -3.77 -8.33 11.08
C VAL A 257 -4.70 -7.41 10.28
N VAL A 258 -4.31 -7.06 9.06
CA VAL A 258 -5.09 -6.22 8.16
C VAL A 258 -5.83 -7.03 7.09
N GLY A 259 -5.61 -8.35 7.06
CA GLY A 259 -6.26 -9.22 6.11
C GLY A 259 -5.66 -10.63 6.08
N ALA A 260 -5.93 -11.36 5.02
CA ALA A 260 -5.36 -12.68 4.78
C ALA A 260 -5.28 -12.99 3.27
N ILE A 261 -4.30 -13.82 2.89
CA ILE A 261 -4.29 -14.50 1.59
C ILE A 261 -4.71 -15.94 1.82
N VAL A 262 -5.66 -16.43 1.04
CA VAL A 262 -6.19 -17.77 1.12
C VAL A 262 -6.06 -18.47 -0.22
N LEU A 263 -5.39 -19.60 -0.23
CA LEU A 263 -5.31 -20.52 -1.35
C LEU A 263 -6.31 -21.66 -1.15
N SER A 264 -6.88 -22.19 -2.22
CA SER A 264 -7.76 -23.35 -2.17
C SER A 264 -7.50 -24.29 -3.32
N ARG A 265 -7.60 -25.61 -3.05
CA ARG A 265 -7.58 -26.68 -4.05
C ARG A 265 -8.87 -27.48 -4.01
N ARG A 266 -9.26 -28.03 -5.14
CA ARG A 266 -10.40 -28.98 -5.23
C ARG A 266 -9.99 -30.39 -4.79
N THR A 267 -8.71 -30.73 -4.95
CA THR A 267 -8.12 -32.01 -4.52
C THR A 267 -7.84 -31.99 -3.03
N ASN A 268 -7.88 -33.17 -2.39
CA ASN A 268 -7.53 -33.32 -0.98
C ASN A 268 -6.02 -33.54 -0.76
N GLU A 269 -5.18 -33.27 -1.75
CA GLU A 269 -3.75 -33.36 -1.61
C GLU A 269 -3.22 -32.35 -0.59
N PRO A 270 -2.35 -32.76 0.33
CA PRO A 270 -1.79 -31.85 1.32
C PRO A 270 -0.93 -30.76 0.65
N TRP A 271 -0.92 -29.59 1.27
CA TRP A 271 -0.05 -28.50 0.85
C TRP A 271 1.40 -28.84 1.18
N THR A 272 2.29 -28.61 0.22
CA THR A 272 3.73 -28.82 0.42
C THR A 272 4.31 -27.71 1.31
N ASP A 273 5.40 -28.02 2.03
CA ASP A 273 6.15 -27.03 2.82
C ASP A 273 6.59 -25.83 1.97
N SER A 274 6.94 -26.09 0.70
CA SER A 274 7.24 -25.05 -0.30
C SER A 274 6.07 -24.08 -0.50
N SER A 275 4.84 -24.61 -0.66
CA SER A 275 3.64 -23.78 -0.82
C SER A 275 3.37 -22.94 0.44
N VAL A 276 3.61 -23.50 1.62
CA VAL A 276 3.44 -22.79 2.90
C VAL A 276 4.46 -21.65 3.03
N ARG A 277 5.74 -21.93 2.75
CA ARG A 277 6.79 -20.89 2.79
C ARG A 277 6.55 -19.79 1.78
N LEU A 278 6.20 -20.15 0.53
CA LEU A 278 5.91 -19.18 -0.53
C LEU A 278 4.71 -18.29 -0.15
N LEU A 279 3.64 -18.86 0.38
CA LEU A 279 2.46 -18.10 0.80
C LEU A 279 2.79 -17.12 1.94
N ASN A 280 3.53 -17.59 2.97
CA ASN A 280 3.91 -16.73 4.09
C ASN A 280 4.84 -15.59 3.64
N GLY A 281 5.84 -15.87 2.79
CA GLY A 281 6.70 -14.86 2.22
C GLY A 281 5.92 -13.86 1.36
N ALA A 282 5.03 -14.36 0.50
CA ALA A 282 4.15 -13.53 -0.31
C ALA A 282 3.23 -12.65 0.53
N ALA A 283 2.70 -13.13 1.65
CA ALA A 283 1.85 -12.34 2.53
C ALA A 283 2.59 -11.14 3.13
N GLY A 284 3.84 -11.32 3.57
CA GLY A 284 4.68 -10.23 4.06
C GLY A 284 4.94 -9.16 2.98
N GLU A 285 5.38 -9.58 1.80
CA GLU A 285 5.66 -8.69 0.67
C GLU A 285 4.39 -7.99 0.15
N THR A 286 3.26 -8.67 0.17
CA THR A 286 1.96 -8.11 -0.17
C THR A 286 1.61 -6.97 0.77
N THR A 287 1.74 -7.19 2.07
CA THR A 287 1.45 -6.16 3.08
C THR A 287 2.33 -4.95 2.86
N ALA A 288 3.64 -5.15 2.67
CA ALA A 288 4.58 -4.06 2.42
C ALA A 288 4.27 -3.30 1.10
N ALA A 289 3.89 -4.01 0.03
CA ALA A 289 3.51 -3.40 -1.24
C ALA A 289 2.21 -2.60 -1.14
N LEU A 290 1.20 -3.13 -0.48
CA LEU A 290 -0.07 -2.43 -0.26
C LEU A 290 0.11 -1.19 0.63
N ALA A 291 0.88 -1.30 1.72
CA ALA A 291 1.19 -0.18 2.60
C ALA A 291 1.89 0.96 1.83
N ARG A 292 2.87 0.64 0.97
CA ARG A 292 3.53 1.63 0.10
C ARG A 292 2.56 2.32 -0.85
N VAL A 293 1.68 1.57 -1.50
CA VAL A 293 0.71 2.14 -2.45
C VAL A 293 -0.30 3.02 -1.71
N TYR A 294 -0.82 2.58 -0.57
CA TYR A 294 -1.76 3.39 0.22
C TYR A 294 -1.11 4.65 0.80
N SER A 295 0.14 4.56 1.30
CA SER A 295 0.86 5.73 1.79
C SER A 295 1.16 6.74 0.67
N HIS A 296 1.49 6.25 -0.53
CA HIS A 296 1.67 7.11 -1.69
C HIS A 296 0.37 7.80 -2.10
N GLN A 297 -0.74 7.06 -2.16
CA GLN A 297 -2.06 7.63 -2.46
C GLN A 297 -2.51 8.64 -1.41
N ALA A 298 -2.26 8.36 -0.12
CA ALA A 298 -2.56 9.29 0.96
C ALA A 298 -1.73 10.58 0.83
N ALA A 299 -0.42 10.44 0.57
CA ALA A 299 0.47 11.59 0.34
C ALA A 299 0.07 12.39 -0.91
N GLU A 300 -0.35 11.74 -1.99
CA GLU A 300 -0.88 12.40 -3.19
C GLU A 300 -2.19 13.13 -2.90
N ALA A 301 -3.11 12.50 -2.15
CA ALA A 301 -4.36 13.14 -1.76
C ALA A 301 -4.10 14.37 -0.86
N GLU A 302 -3.20 14.24 0.12
CA GLU A 302 -2.78 15.35 0.98
C GLU A 302 -2.10 16.46 0.18
N ALA A 303 -1.27 16.12 -0.80
CA ALA A 303 -0.62 17.08 -1.69
C ALA A 303 -1.58 17.80 -2.66
N ARG A 304 -2.79 17.29 -2.85
CA ARG A 304 -3.82 17.82 -3.77
C ARG A 304 -4.99 18.52 -3.07
N THR A 305 -5.07 18.44 -1.75
CA THR A 305 -6.16 19.00 -0.94
C THR A 305 -5.64 20.13 -0.07
N ASP A 306 -6.42 21.18 0.12
CA ASP A 306 -6.15 22.22 1.10
C ASP A 306 -6.54 21.71 2.49
N GLN A 307 -5.59 21.71 3.43
CA GLN A 307 -5.79 21.13 4.77
C GLN A 307 -6.82 21.87 5.61
N LEU A 308 -7.06 23.16 5.34
CA LEU A 308 -8.00 23.97 6.09
C LEU A 308 -9.44 23.74 5.62
N THR A 309 -9.69 23.84 4.31
CA THR A 309 -11.03 23.84 3.72
C THR A 309 -11.45 22.47 3.18
N GLN A 310 -10.53 21.52 3.10
CA GLN A 310 -10.71 20.20 2.48
C GLN A 310 -11.09 20.24 0.98
N LEU A 311 -11.15 21.41 0.38
CA LEU A 311 -11.28 21.55 -1.06
C LEU A 311 -9.98 21.15 -1.78
N PRO A 312 -10.03 20.81 -3.06
CA PRO A 312 -8.85 20.77 -3.91
C PRO A 312 -8.01 22.03 -3.76
N ASN A 313 -6.69 21.89 -3.73
CA ASN A 313 -5.80 23.04 -3.70
C ASN A 313 -5.47 23.55 -5.12
N ARG A 314 -4.78 24.67 -5.22
CA ARG A 314 -4.35 25.28 -6.48
C ARG A 314 -3.62 24.30 -7.38
N ARG A 315 -2.71 23.50 -6.84
CA ARG A 315 -1.94 22.53 -7.61
C ARG A 315 -2.85 21.50 -8.31
N TYR A 316 -3.80 20.94 -7.59
CA TYR A 316 -4.78 20.02 -8.17
C TYR A 316 -5.61 20.70 -9.27
N PHE A 317 -6.07 21.94 -9.03
CA PHE A 317 -6.83 22.71 -10.01
C PHE A 317 -6.05 22.90 -11.31
N ASP A 318 -4.79 23.32 -11.23
CA ASP A 318 -3.91 23.55 -12.38
C ASP A 318 -3.61 22.25 -13.15
N GLU A 319 -3.34 21.13 -12.43
CA GLU A 319 -3.17 19.80 -13.02
C GLU A 319 -4.45 19.35 -13.74
N TYR A 320 -5.61 19.56 -13.11
CA TYR A 320 -6.91 19.19 -13.69
C TYR A 320 -7.23 20.01 -14.95
N CYS A 321 -7.00 21.29 -14.93
CA CYS A 321 -7.16 22.16 -16.10
C CYS A 321 -6.28 21.73 -17.28
N THR A 322 -5.03 21.35 -17.01
CA THR A 322 -4.11 20.81 -18.03
C THR A 322 -4.63 19.50 -18.63
N LEU A 323 -5.11 18.57 -17.79
CA LEU A 323 -5.72 17.32 -18.25
C LEU A 323 -6.99 17.56 -19.06
N LEU A 324 -7.84 18.46 -18.60
CA LEU A 324 -9.08 18.80 -19.29
C LEU A 324 -8.77 19.40 -20.66
N ALA A 325 -7.81 20.32 -20.75
CA ALA A 325 -7.38 20.95 -22.01
C ALA A 325 -6.97 19.91 -23.07
N SER A 326 -6.28 18.81 -22.64
CA SER A 326 -5.84 17.75 -23.54
C SER A 326 -6.97 16.83 -24.02
N ARG A 327 -8.15 16.87 -23.39
CA ARG A 327 -9.29 15.96 -23.64
C ARG A 327 -10.53 16.69 -24.18
N ARG A 328 -10.52 18.02 -24.20
CA ARG A 328 -11.67 18.85 -24.63
C ARG A 328 -11.97 18.62 -26.09
N ARG A 329 -13.26 18.55 -26.42
CA ARG A 329 -13.76 18.62 -27.78
C ARG A 329 -14.05 20.08 -28.13
N ALA A 330 -14.06 20.42 -29.42
CA ALA A 330 -14.37 21.79 -29.88
C ALA A 330 -15.73 22.31 -29.38
N SER A 331 -16.70 21.39 -29.15
CA SER A 331 -18.03 21.72 -28.65
C SER A 331 -18.12 21.92 -27.13
N ASP A 332 -17.06 21.58 -26.38
CA ASP A 332 -17.11 21.62 -24.91
C ASP A 332 -17.01 23.07 -24.43
N ARG A 333 -17.82 23.37 -23.43
CA ARG A 333 -17.81 24.67 -22.74
C ARG A 333 -17.17 24.53 -21.37
N SER A 334 -16.53 25.59 -20.91
CA SER A 334 -16.06 25.71 -19.54
C SER A 334 -16.40 27.08 -19.01
N ALA A 335 -16.69 27.16 -17.71
CA ALA A 335 -16.76 28.45 -17.06
C ALA A 335 -15.87 28.43 -15.82
N ILE A 336 -15.27 29.57 -15.53
CA ILE A 336 -14.46 29.82 -14.35
C ILE A 336 -15.16 30.88 -13.49
N LEU A 337 -15.24 30.58 -12.22
CA LEU A 337 -15.66 31.52 -11.19
C LEU A 337 -14.44 31.80 -10.30
N ALA A 338 -13.94 33.02 -10.31
CA ALA A 338 -12.93 33.49 -9.38
C ALA A 338 -13.62 34.13 -8.18
N VAL A 339 -13.36 33.65 -6.98
CA VAL A 339 -14.06 34.06 -5.74
C VAL A 339 -13.04 34.57 -4.73
N ASP A 340 -13.36 35.68 -4.07
CA ASP A 340 -12.50 36.26 -3.04
C ASP A 340 -13.36 36.78 -1.88
N VAL A 341 -12.86 36.55 -0.66
CA VAL A 341 -13.56 36.92 0.56
C VAL A 341 -13.40 38.41 0.83
N ASP A 342 -14.51 39.12 0.83
CA ASP A 342 -14.52 40.55 1.03
C ASP A 342 -14.01 40.95 2.42
N HIS A 343 -13.00 41.83 2.45
CA HIS A 343 -12.42 42.36 3.69
C HIS A 343 -11.90 41.30 4.67
N PHE A 344 -11.43 40.14 4.21
CA PHE A 344 -10.98 39.02 5.07
C PHE A 344 -9.90 39.44 6.06
N LYS A 345 -8.98 40.34 5.66
CA LYS A 345 -7.99 40.88 6.58
C LYS A 345 -8.66 41.55 7.80
N ARG A 346 -9.75 42.30 7.61
CA ARG A 346 -10.50 42.91 8.71
C ARG A 346 -11.11 41.87 9.65
N VAL A 347 -11.58 40.73 9.13
CA VAL A 347 -12.05 39.60 9.93
C VAL A 347 -10.93 39.08 10.82
N ASN A 348 -9.74 38.83 10.24
CA ASN A 348 -8.58 38.39 11.01
C ASN A 348 -8.11 39.43 12.04
N ASP A 349 -8.07 40.71 11.68
CA ASP A 349 -7.66 41.80 12.58
C ASP A 349 -8.63 41.97 13.77
N MET A 350 -9.92 41.71 13.56
CA MET A 350 -10.97 41.89 14.58
C MET A 350 -11.17 40.65 15.46
N TYR A 351 -11.19 39.46 14.86
CA TYR A 351 -11.59 38.21 15.53
C TYR A 351 -10.43 37.23 15.72
N GLY A 352 -9.26 37.52 15.15
CA GLY A 352 -8.09 36.68 15.19
C GLY A 352 -8.07 35.59 14.11
N HIS A 353 -6.87 35.09 13.79
CA HIS A 353 -6.67 34.11 12.71
C HIS A 353 -7.44 32.81 12.88
N HIS A 354 -7.63 32.33 14.13
CA HIS A 354 -8.39 31.12 14.39
C HIS A 354 -9.85 31.23 13.93
N ILE A 355 -10.47 32.38 14.13
CA ILE A 355 -11.84 32.66 13.65
C ILE A 355 -11.82 32.86 12.12
N GLY A 356 -10.81 33.53 11.58
CA GLY A 356 -10.63 33.62 10.11
C GLY A 356 -10.54 32.23 9.45
N ASP A 357 -9.87 31.29 10.09
CA ASP A 357 -9.79 29.91 9.62
C ASP A 357 -11.18 29.21 9.63
N GLN A 358 -12.02 29.47 10.64
CA GLN A 358 -13.38 28.94 10.67
C GLN A 358 -14.25 29.56 9.57
N VAL A 359 -14.11 30.85 9.32
CA VAL A 359 -14.77 31.55 8.20
C VAL A 359 -14.38 30.93 6.86
N LEU A 360 -13.08 30.66 6.62
CA LEU A 360 -12.62 30.03 5.38
C LEU A 360 -13.18 28.60 5.21
N ARG A 361 -13.29 27.82 6.29
CA ARG A 361 -13.94 26.50 6.24
C ARG A 361 -15.39 26.61 5.85
N ALA A 362 -16.13 27.50 6.48
CA ALA A 362 -17.55 27.70 6.19
C ALA A 362 -17.78 28.17 4.74
N ILE A 363 -16.90 29.01 4.20
CA ILE A 363 -16.94 29.43 2.80
C ILE A 363 -16.63 28.24 1.87
N GLY A 364 -15.64 27.44 2.21
CA GLY A 364 -15.31 26.21 1.47
C GLY A 364 -16.51 25.26 1.38
N ASP A 365 -17.17 25.02 2.49
CA ASP A 365 -18.39 24.19 2.56
C ASP A 365 -19.55 24.81 1.75
N ALA A 366 -19.74 26.12 1.82
CA ALA A 366 -20.75 26.85 1.04
C ALA A 366 -20.49 26.73 -0.47
N ILE A 367 -19.24 26.83 -0.90
CA ILE A 367 -18.85 26.62 -2.30
C ILE A 367 -19.11 25.17 -2.72
N GLN A 368 -18.64 24.20 -1.93
CA GLN A 368 -18.79 22.77 -2.22
C GLN A 368 -20.25 22.36 -2.39
N THR A 369 -21.13 22.84 -1.52
CA THR A 369 -22.56 22.54 -1.58
C THR A 369 -23.29 23.27 -2.69
N SER A 370 -22.70 24.33 -3.23
CA SER A 370 -23.26 25.15 -4.31
C SER A 370 -22.87 24.67 -5.71
N VAL A 371 -22.08 23.60 -5.86
CA VAL A 371 -21.62 23.07 -7.14
C VAL A 371 -22.03 21.61 -7.30
N ARG A 372 -21.90 21.06 -8.52
CA ARG A 372 -22.18 19.65 -8.83
C ARG A 372 -20.93 18.81 -8.60
N ASP A 373 -21.11 17.49 -8.51
CA ASP A 373 -20.00 16.53 -8.35
C ASP A 373 -18.98 16.57 -9.53
N GLU A 374 -19.43 16.97 -10.73
CA GLU A 374 -18.60 17.09 -11.92
C GLU A 374 -17.82 18.42 -12.00
N ASP A 375 -18.18 19.42 -11.21
CA ASP A 375 -17.51 20.70 -11.11
C ASP A 375 -16.31 20.62 -10.16
N VAL A 376 -15.34 21.50 -10.31
CA VAL A 376 -14.11 21.46 -9.52
C VAL A 376 -13.93 22.77 -8.76
N PRO A 377 -14.42 22.84 -7.52
CA PRO A 377 -14.06 23.93 -6.62
C PRO A 377 -12.67 23.71 -6.05
N ALA A 378 -11.91 24.78 -5.83
CA ALA A 378 -10.58 24.72 -5.24
C ALA A 378 -10.29 25.98 -4.41
N ARG A 379 -9.44 25.84 -3.39
CA ARG A 379 -8.82 26.98 -2.72
C ARG A 379 -7.57 27.37 -3.49
N TYR A 380 -7.55 28.58 -4.05
CA TYR A 380 -6.53 29.03 -4.97
C TYR A 380 -5.45 29.88 -4.31
N GLY A 381 -5.81 30.59 -3.24
CA GLY A 381 -4.94 31.42 -2.44
C GLY A 381 -5.32 31.44 -0.96
N GLY A 382 -4.81 32.40 -0.20
CA GLY A 382 -5.11 32.53 1.22
C GLY A 382 -6.60 32.71 1.50
N GLU A 383 -7.24 33.65 0.79
CA GLU A 383 -8.66 34.01 0.89
C GLU A 383 -9.38 33.91 -0.46
N GLU A 384 -8.70 33.27 -1.45
CA GLU A 384 -9.16 33.16 -2.81
C GLU A 384 -9.59 31.72 -3.11
N PHE A 385 -10.72 31.58 -3.79
CA PHE A 385 -11.25 30.31 -4.27
C PHE A 385 -11.50 30.41 -5.77
N ILE A 386 -11.47 29.26 -6.43
CA ILE A 386 -11.76 29.15 -7.87
C ILE A 386 -12.68 27.98 -8.11
N VAL A 387 -13.61 28.10 -9.05
CA VAL A 387 -14.50 27.01 -9.45
C VAL A 387 -14.47 26.83 -10.94
N LEU A 388 -14.19 25.61 -11.40
CA LEU A 388 -14.34 25.23 -12.79
C LEU A 388 -15.67 24.51 -12.97
N LEU A 389 -16.57 25.06 -13.77
CA LEU A 389 -17.81 24.42 -14.20
C LEU A 389 -17.61 23.71 -15.53
N ARG A 390 -18.07 22.47 -15.62
CA ARG A 390 -17.97 21.65 -16.83
C ARG A 390 -19.27 21.70 -17.64
N ASN A 391 -19.11 22.02 -18.92
CA ASN A 391 -20.22 22.11 -19.88
C ASN A 391 -21.46 22.87 -19.34
N PRO A 392 -21.28 24.08 -18.77
CA PRO A 392 -22.40 24.84 -18.30
C PRO A 392 -23.29 25.28 -19.48
N THR A 393 -24.59 25.26 -19.30
CA THR A 393 -25.52 25.93 -20.25
C THR A 393 -25.47 27.43 -20.07
N ALA A 394 -26.02 28.17 -21.03
CA ALA A 394 -26.04 29.63 -20.96
C ALA A 394 -26.74 30.11 -19.68
N GLY A 395 -26.13 31.05 -18.97
CA GLY A 395 -26.65 31.61 -17.71
C GLY A 395 -26.34 30.81 -16.45
N VAL A 396 -26.08 29.48 -16.55
CA VAL A 396 -25.83 28.65 -15.37
C VAL A 396 -24.61 29.09 -14.57
N ALA A 397 -23.57 29.58 -15.22
CA ALA A 397 -22.39 30.04 -14.51
C ALA A 397 -22.67 31.24 -13.61
N LEU A 398 -23.48 32.18 -14.06
CA LEU A 398 -23.96 33.31 -13.24
C LEU A 398 -24.88 32.85 -12.10
N GLU A 399 -25.79 31.92 -12.37
CA GLU A 399 -26.68 31.36 -11.37
C GLU A 399 -25.89 30.63 -10.26
N VAL A 400 -24.83 29.87 -10.63
CA VAL A 400 -23.94 29.22 -9.66
C VAL A 400 -23.17 30.27 -8.85
N GLY A 401 -22.63 31.31 -9.50
CA GLY A 401 -21.95 32.41 -8.82
C GLY A 401 -22.86 33.11 -7.82
N GLU A 402 -24.09 33.44 -8.21
CA GLU A 402 -25.05 34.09 -7.32
C GLU A 402 -25.49 33.18 -6.18
N ARG A 403 -25.66 31.87 -6.43
CA ARG A 403 -25.94 30.88 -5.39
C ARG A 403 -24.82 30.81 -4.37
N ILE A 404 -23.55 30.73 -4.81
CA ILE A 404 -22.38 30.75 -3.92
C ILE A 404 -22.41 32.01 -3.08
N ARG A 405 -22.55 33.19 -3.70
CA ARG A 405 -22.58 34.46 -3.02
C ARG A 405 -23.67 34.53 -1.94
N GLN A 406 -24.88 34.09 -2.28
CA GLN A 406 -26.00 34.05 -1.35
C GLN A 406 -25.77 33.04 -0.21
N THR A 407 -25.33 31.83 -0.51
CA THR A 407 -25.03 30.82 0.49
C THR A 407 -23.98 31.29 1.49
N VAL A 408 -22.88 31.91 1.01
CA VAL A 408 -21.86 32.50 1.89
C VAL A 408 -22.47 33.63 2.75
N ARG A 409 -23.23 34.51 2.14
CA ARG A 409 -23.87 35.64 2.84
C ARG A 409 -24.85 35.21 3.92
N ASP A 410 -25.55 34.08 3.72
CA ASP A 410 -26.56 33.53 4.60
C ASP A 410 -25.99 32.51 5.60
N THR A 411 -24.66 32.21 5.50
CA THR A 411 -23.97 31.30 6.43
C THR A 411 -23.96 31.96 7.83
N ASP A 412 -24.48 31.22 8.80
CA ASP A 412 -24.45 31.62 10.20
C ASP A 412 -23.08 31.36 10.81
N LEU A 413 -22.42 32.42 11.27
CA LEU A 413 -21.08 32.36 11.88
C LEU A 413 -21.14 32.83 13.36
N ILE A 414 -22.35 32.95 13.95
CA ILE A 414 -22.56 33.38 15.34
C ILE A 414 -21.86 32.40 16.28
N ASP A 415 -21.98 31.12 16.06
CA ASP A 415 -21.31 30.08 16.87
C ASP A 415 -19.80 30.19 16.83
N ALA A 416 -19.24 30.72 15.72
CA ALA A 416 -17.82 31.04 15.57
C ALA A 416 -17.44 32.39 16.22
N GLY A 417 -18.42 33.16 16.76
CA GLY A 417 -18.20 34.44 17.39
C GLY A 417 -18.16 35.62 16.41
N VAL A 418 -18.49 35.41 15.12
CA VAL A 418 -18.54 36.47 14.10
C VAL A 418 -19.95 37.06 14.02
N THR A 419 -20.08 38.30 14.42
CA THR A 419 -21.36 39.02 14.37
C THR A 419 -21.55 39.82 13.07
N ASP A 420 -20.45 40.13 12.40
CA ASP A 420 -20.47 40.81 11.10
C ASP A 420 -20.80 39.82 9.99
N ARG A 421 -21.57 40.30 9.00
CA ARG A 421 -21.84 39.48 7.81
C ARG A 421 -20.62 39.38 6.93
N VAL A 422 -20.21 38.13 6.59
CA VAL A 422 -19.13 37.85 5.64
C VAL A 422 -19.72 37.76 4.24
N THR A 423 -19.06 38.36 3.26
CA THR A 423 -19.49 38.36 1.87
C THR A 423 -18.32 37.98 0.95
N VAL A 424 -18.65 37.62 -0.28
CA VAL A 424 -17.67 37.31 -1.32
C VAL A 424 -17.96 38.11 -2.59
N SER A 425 -16.88 38.50 -3.28
CA SER A 425 -16.94 39.03 -4.65
C SER A 425 -16.60 37.91 -5.63
N ILE A 426 -17.31 37.81 -6.73
CA ILE A 426 -17.16 36.74 -7.71
C ILE A 426 -17.04 37.31 -9.11
N GLY A 427 -16.00 36.89 -9.84
CA GLY A 427 -15.85 37.13 -11.27
C GLY A 427 -16.15 35.86 -12.05
N VAL A 428 -16.98 35.93 -13.06
CA VAL A 428 -17.40 34.80 -13.90
C VAL A 428 -16.92 35.00 -15.31
N ALA A 429 -16.33 33.97 -15.93
CA ALA A 429 -16.00 33.96 -17.36
C ALA A 429 -16.39 32.62 -17.97
N CYS A 430 -17.04 32.67 -19.12
CA CYS A 430 -17.41 31.49 -19.90
C CYS A 430 -16.60 31.44 -21.20
N GLY A 431 -16.16 30.28 -21.64
CA GLY A 431 -15.42 30.08 -22.88
C GLY A 431 -15.75 28.77 -23.55
N HIS A 432 -15.54 28.76 -24.88
CA HIS A 432 -15.63 27.55 -25.70
C HIS A 432 -14.25 26.95 -25.95
N SER A 433 -14.15 25.65 -25.98
CA SER A 433 -12.89 24.93 -26.22
C SER A 433 -12.26 25.22 -27.57
N ALA A 434 -13.08 25.60 -28.57
CA ALA A 434 -12.60 25.94 -29.92
C ALA A 434 -11.89 27.29 -29.95
N ASP A 435 -12.29 28.23 -29.11
CA ASP A 435 -11.94 29.65 -29.24
C ASP A 435 -10.90 30.11 -28.23
N GLU A 436 -10.81 29.42 -27.07
CA GLU A 436 -10.06 29.95 -25.93
C GLU A 436 -9.50 28.84 -25.03
N SER A 437 -8.31 29.02 -24.50
CA SER A 437 -7.71 28.15 -23.50
C SER A 437 -8.33 28.36 -22.11
N ILE A 438 -8.23 27.35 -21.21
CA ILE A 438 -8.73 27.51 -19.84
C ILE A 438 -7.99 28.65 -19.11
N SER A 439 -6.70 28.82 -19.37
CA SER A 439 -5.91 29.91 -18.78
C SER A 439 -6.45 31.29 -19.14
N GLU A 440 -6.84 31.50 -20.38
CA GLU A 440 -7.44 32.77 -20.83
C GLU A 440 -8.80 33.01 -20.15
N ILE A 441 -9.60 31.96 -19.97
CA ILE A 441 -10.87 32.04 -19.19
C ILE A 441 -10.59 32.44 -17.75
N VAL A 442 -9.56 31.84 -17.09
CA VAL A 442 -9.14 32.22 -15.74
C VAL A 442 -8.77 33.69 -15.66
N GLU A 443 -7.94 34.21 -16.60
CA GLU A 443 -7.55 35.62 -16.61
C GLU A 443 -8.76 36.56 -16.80
N ARG A 444 -9.76 36.15 -17.59
CA ARG A 444 -10.99 36.94 -17.72
C ARG A 444 -11.82 36.93 -16.45
N ALA A 445 -11.94 35.80 -15.78
CA ALA A 445 -12.63 35.69 -14.49
C ALA A 445 -11.96 36.58 -13.42
N ASP A 446 -10.64 36.62 -13.38
CA ASP A 446 -9.89 37.48 -12.45
C ASP A 446 -10.15 38.96 -12.71
N ARG A 447 -10.18 39.38 -14.02
CA ARG A 447 -10.55 40.76 -14.37
C ARG A 447 -11.97 41.10 -13.93
N ALA A 448 -12.92 40.19 -14.07
CA ALA A 448 -14.29 40.36 -13.62
C ALA A 448 -14.38 40.44 -12.08
N LEU A 449 -13.61 39.59 -11.36
CA LEU A 449 -13.50 39.65 -9.89
C LEU A 449 -12.97 41.03 -9.43
N TYR A 450 -11.94 41.53 -10.08
CA TYR A 450 -11.42 42.86 -9.81
C TYR A 450 -12.49 43.94 -10.01
N ALA A 451 -13.30 43.84 -11.08
CA ALA A 451 -14.43 44.73 -11.31
C ALA A 451 -15.47 44.63 -10.20
N ALA A 452 -15.81 43.38 -9.74
CA ALA A 452 -16.72 43.17 -8.63
C ALA A 452 -16.26 43.88 -7.34
N LYS A 453 -14.96 43.73 -7.01
CA LYS A 453 -14.35 44.40 -5.83
C LYS A 453 -14.40 45.93 -5.93
N ARG A 454 -14.17 46.52 -7.13
CA ARG A 454 -14.18 47.96 -7.35
C ARG A 454 -15.56 48.57 -7.36
N THR A 455 -16.56 47.85 -7.82
CA THR A 455 -17.92 48.39 -7.98
C THR A 455 -18.80 48.23 -6.72
N GLY A 456 -18.22 47.78 -5.59
CA GLY A 456 -18.88 47.79 -4.29
C GLY A 456 -18.97 46.45 -3.58
N ARG A 457 -18.26 45.39 -4.07
CA ARG A 457 -18.19 44.06 -3.46
C ARG A 457 -19.53 43.36 -3.34
N ASP A 458 -19.60 42.22 -2.65
CA ASP A 458 -20.80 41.38 -2.44
C ASP A 458 -21.65 41.25 -3.73
N ARG A 459 -21.00 40.85 -4.82
CA ARG A 459 -21.61 40.71 -6.14
C ARG A 459 -20.91 39.74 -7.07
N VAL A 460 -21.67 39.33 -8.07
CA VAL A 460 -21.17 38.56 -9.21
C VAL A 460 -21.03 39.52 -10.41
N VAL A 461 -19.88 39.48 -11.11
CA VAL A 461 -19.65 40.19 -12.34
C VAL A 461 -19.22 39.21 -13.42
N GLU A 462 -19.87 39.27 -14.58
CA GLU A 462 -19.49 38.45 -15.74
C GLU A 462 -18.50 39.22 -16.63
N ALA A 463 -17.44 38.52 -17.03
CA ALA A 463 -16.54 39.04 -18.06
C ALA A 463 -17.16 38.78 -19.43
N TRP A 464 -17.39 39.88 -20.18
CA TRP A 464 -17.78 39.76 -21.58
C TRP A 464 -16.66 39.13 -22.38
N PRO A 465 -16.96 38.34 -23.45
CA PRO A 465 -15.96 37.94 -24.41
C PRO A 465 -15.22 39.17 -24.91
N SER A 466 -13.90 39.12 -25.01
CA SER A 466 -13.15 40.18 -25.68
C SER A 466 -13.69 40.32 -27.10
N GLU A 467 -14.26 41.45 -27.44
CA GLU A 467 -14.56 41.82 -28.83
C GLU A 467 -13.22 41.69 -29.58
N GLY A 468 -13.11 40.66 -30.45
CA GLY A 468 -11.96 40.41 -31.29
C GLY A 468 -11.85 41.43 -32.44
#